data_d5da860d589c5daa6e9ef731bb250a62
#
_entry.id   d5da860d589c5daa6e9ef731bb250a62
#
_cell.length_a   1.000
_cell.length_b   1.000
_cell.length_c   1.000
_cell.angle_alpha   90.00
_cell.angle_beta   90.00
_cell.angle_gamma   90.00
#
_symmetry.space_group_name_H-M   'P 1'
#
loop_
_entity.id
_entity.type
_entity.pdbx_description
1 polymer ?
#
loop_
_entity_poly.entity_id
_entity_poly.type
_entity_poly.pdbx_seq_one_letter_code
_entity_poly.pdbx_strand_id
1 'polypeptide(L)'
;MNKLQLIDADTLYYKPLAHPKMLIDGVLSDGLAILAGDSKIGKSWMVLWLCLQISRGEAVWGLPTRKTDVVYLALEDREWRVQQRMQELTDSPPENLRFGFSCGQLGAELEGQIEETLREFPSTGLIFIDTLQMVRDNASAKVNAYAQDYKDLSGLKKLADDHGICIFVVHHTRKERDNSNIFNDMTGSTGILGVADTGMILRKDDRFGDCATLCITGRDVEEKKLKMQMRGVRWEITEALSAKDLRKERIPDFVFQVADFLLAHRRFRGTVSQLLAAVGNTELKPNLASKHLTRHYSDVLLPLGITCEYRKTAAARLVLLELHDGADGHDGSSGSERLASLRKQNDGTFRLPQASSQASSASWEEAEDDEELPL
;
A
#
# COMPACT_ATOMS: atom_id res chain seq x y z
N MET A 1 34.51 13.59 -9.29
CA MET A 1 33.47 14.06 -8.36
C MET A 1 32.16 14.14 -9.13
N ASN A 2 31.16 13.39 -8.74
CA ASN A 2 29.84 13.50 -9.35
C ASN A 2 29.22 14.84 -8.92
N LYS A 3 28.77 15.64 -9.91
CA LYS A 3 28.05 16.89 -9.62
C LYS A 3 26.70 16.57 -8.98
N LEU A 4 26.24 17.41 -8.05
CA LEU A 4 24.88 17.37 -7.55
C LEU A 4 23.90 17.51 -8.72
N GLN A 5 22.91 16.63 -8.78
CA GLN A 5 21.79 16.79 -9.72
C GLN A 5 20.79 17.75 -9.08
N LEU A 6 20.68 18.94 -9.64
CA LEU A 6 19.80 19.98 -9.14
C LEU A 6 18.68 20.23 -10.15
N ILE A 7 17.48 20.44 -9.63
CA ILE A 7 16.32 20.88 -10.37
C ILE A 7 15.83 22.19 -9.75
N ASP A 8 15.50 23.20 -10.55
CA ASP A 8 14.94 24.45 -10.04
C ASP A 8 13.47 24.27 -9.64
N ALA A 9 13.00 25.16 -8.75
CA ALA A 9 11.66 25.09 -8.20
C ALA A 9 10.56 25.22 -9.26
N ASP A 10 10.79 26.02 -10.31
CA ASP A 10 9.83 26.21 -11.40
C ASP A 10 9.67 24.91 -12.21
N THR A 11 10.79 24.30 -12.57
CA THR A 11 10.81 23.00 -13.27
C THR A 11 10.16 21.89 -12.42
N LEU A 12 10.50 21.80 -11.11
CA LEU A 12 9.92 20.81 -10.21
C LEU A 12 8.41 21.00 -10.05
N TYR A 13 7.94 22.24 -9.89
CA TYR A 13 6.53 22.56 -9.68
C TYR A 13 5.62 22.08 -10.82
N TYR A 14 6.10 22.14 -12.06
CA TYR A 14 5.33 21.73 -13.24
C TYR A 14 5.70 20.34 -13.75
N LYS A 15 6.65 19.65 -13.09
CA LYS A 15 7.01 18.29 -13.48
C LYS A 15 5.89 17.33 -13.09
N PRO A 16 5.25 16.61 -14.06
CA PRO A 16 4.33 15.55 -13.72
C PRO A 16 5.12 14.40 -13.11
N LEU A 17 4.84 14.11 -11.84
CA LEU A 17 5.48 13.02 -11.09
C LEU A 17 4.44 11.95 -10.78
N ALA A 18 4.88 10.70 -10.83
CA ALA A 18 4.07 9.61 -10.32
C ALA A 18 3.97 9.72 -8.80
N HIS A 19 2.77 9.59 -8.27
CA HIS A 19 2.54 9.47 -6.84
C HIS A 19 2.86 8.05 -6.36
N PRO A 20 3.10 7.85 -5.06
CA PRO A 20 3.25 6.52 -4.49
C PRO A 20 2.06 5.63 -4.85
N LYS A 21 2.35 4.38 -5.16
CA LYS A 21 1.33 3.41 -5.54
C LYS A 21 0.70 2.83 -4.28
N MET A 22 -0.59 3.11 -4.06
CA MET A 22 -1.30 2.53 -2.92
C MET A 22 -1.57 1.03 -3.17
N LEU A 23 -1.09 0.18 -2.27
CA LEU A 23 -1.39 -1.26 -2.24
C LEU A 23 -2.69 -1.53 -1.47
N ILE A 24 -2.92 -0.78 -0.40
CA ILE A 24 -4.20 -0.69 0.32
C ILE A 24 -4.53 0.79 0.41
N ASP A 25 -5.65 1.21 -0.16
CA ASP A 25 -6.01 2.62 -0.29
C ASP A 25 -5.98 3.36 1.05
N GLY A 26 -5.16 4.42 1.14
CA GLY A 26 -4.98 5.23 2.34
C GLY A 26 -4.34 4.54 3.54
N VAL A 27 -3.81 3.31 3.40
CA VAL A 27 -3.21 2.52 4.48
C VAL A 27 -1.79 2.08 4.18
N LEU A 28 -1.51 1.60 2.97
CA LEU A 28 -0.22 1.05 2.59
C LEU A 28 0.16 1.47 1.18
N SER A 29 1.28 2.18 1.05
CA SER A 29 1.89 2.55 -0.24
C SER A 29 3.08 1.67 -0.57
N ASP A 30 3.65 1.83 -1.77
CA ASP A 30 5.02 1.41 -2.07
C ASP A 30 6.02 2.13 -1.16
N GLY A 31 7.27 1.67 -1.16
CA GLY A 31 8.31 2.10 -0.23
C GLY A 31 8.52 1.12 0.93
N LEU A 32 9.12 1.57 2.02
CA LEU A 32 9.38 0.74 3.19
C LEU A 32 8.24 0.88 4.21
N ALA A 33 7.57 -0.21 4.53
CA ALA A 33 6.55 -0.28 5.58
C ALA A 33 7.00 -1.17 6.75
N ILE A 34 6.56 -0.84 7.96
CA ILE A 34 6.89 -1.59 9.17
C ILE A 34 5.63 -1.86 9.98
N LEU A 35 5.42 -3.11 10.39
CA LEU A 35 4.41 -3.52 11.37
C LEU A 35 5.10 -3.94 12.66
N ALA A 36 4.93 -3.15 13.70
CA ALA A 36 5.39 -3.52 15.04
C ALA A 36 4.23 -4.01 15.93
N GLY A 37 4.58 -4.78 16.94
CA GLY A 37 3.62 -5.25 17.95
C GLY A 37 4.19 -6.36 18.81
N ASP A 38 3.56 -6.60 19.96
CA ASP A 38 4.00 -7.62 20.92
C ASP A 38 4.04 -9.01 20.29
N SER A 39 4.82 -9.91 20.85
CA SER A 39 4.85 -11.31 20.42
C SER A 39 3.49 -11.98 20.63
N LYS A 40 3.10 -12.86 19.71
CA LYS A 40 1.87 -13.70 19.80
C LYS A 40 0.54 -12.92 19.80
N ILE A 41 0.52 -11.68 19.28
CA ILE A 41 -0.73 -10.89 19.15
C ILE A 41 -1.45 -11.12 17.81
N GLY A 42 -0.98 -12.02 16.95
CA GLY A 42 -1.61 -12.33 15.68
C GLY A 42 -1.07 -11.53 14.48
N LYS A 43 0.14 -10.95 14.56
CA LYS A 43 0.76 -10.24 13.43
C LYS A 43 0.91 -11.13 12.19
N SER A 44 1.47 -12.34 12.35
CA SER A 44 1.69 -13.25 11.21
C SER A 44 0.37 -13.72 10.56
N TRP A 45 -0.72 -13.83 11.34
CA TRP A 45 -2.06 -14.04 10.78
C TRP A 45 -2.53 -12.84 9.94
N MET A 46 -2.35 -11.62 10.47
CA MET A 46 -2.68 -10.39 9.74
C MET A 46 -1.86 -10.31 8.45
N VAL A 47 -0.55 -10.50 8.52
CA VAL A 47 0.36 -10.44 7.36
C VAL A 47 -0.05 -11.47 6.29
N LEU A 48 -0.27 -12.73 6.67
CA LEU A 48 -0.67 -13.77 5.72
C LEU A 48 -2.01 -13.47 5.05
N TRP A 49 -2.97 -12.95 5.81
CA TRP A 49 -4.25 -12.50 5.25
C TRP A 49 -4.09 -11.30 4.31
N LEU A 50 -3.26 -10.30 4.66
CA LEU A 50 -2.94 -9.17 3.78
C LEU A 50 -2.30 -9.63 2.46
N CYS A 51 -1.33 -10.57 2.54
CA CYS A 51 -0.70 -11.17 1.37
C CYS A 51 -1.75 -11.80 0.43
N LEU A 52 -2.69 -12.55 1.01
CA LEU A 52 -3.75 -13.23 0.28
C LEU A 52 -4.68 -12.22 -0.42
N GLN A 53 -5.15 -11.20 0.30
CA GLN A 53 -6.08 -10.21 -0.24
C GLN A 53 -5.41 -9.37 -1.34
N ILE A 54 -4.18 -8.90 -1.13
CA ILE A 54 -3.44 -8.09 -2.09
C ILE A 54 -3.10 -8.90 -3.35
N SER A 55 -2.66 -10.16 -3.20
CA SER A 55 -2.36 -11.01 -4.36
C SER A 55 -3.59 -11.25 -5.26
N ARG A 56 -4.79 -11.23 -4.69
CA ARG A 56 -6.05 -11.36 -5.44
C ARG A 56 -6.62 -10.03 -5.90
N GLY A 57 -6.21 -8.91 -5.32
CA GLY A 57 -6.85 -7.61 -5.51
C GLY A 57 -8.20 -7.50 -4.80
N GLU A 58 -8.38 -8.29 -3.74
CA GLU A 58 -9.58 -8.27 -2.90
C GLU A 58 -9.45 -7.19 -1.82
N ALA A 59 -10.59 -6.62 -1.39
CA ALA A 59 -10.61 -5.55 -0.41
C ALA A 59 -10.02 -5.99 0.95
N VAL A 60 -9.19 -5.12 1.54
CA VAL A 60 -8.69 -5.25 2.90
C VAL A 60 -9.47 -4.30 3.80
N TRP A 61 -10.17 -4.83 4.81
CA TRP A 61 -11.04 -4.07 5.70
C TRP A 61 -12.06 -3.18 4.96
N GLY A 62 -12.50 -3.64 3.78
CA GLY A 62 -13.40 -2.88 2.92
C GLY A 62 -12.71 -1.78 2.09
N LEU A 63 -11.40 -1.59 2.21
CA LEU A 63 -10.62 -0.65 1.41
C LEU A 63 -10.14 -1.33 0.11
N PRO A 64 -10.18 -0.63 -1.04
CA PRO A 64 -9.65 -1.16 -2.29
C PRO A 64 -8.18 -1.53 -2.18
N THR A 65 -7.79 -2.62 -2.85
CA THR A 65 -6.39 -3.03 -2.96
C THR A 65 -5.95 -3.05 -4.42
N ARG A 66 -4.65 -2.88 -4.62
CA ARG A 66 -4.02 -3.07 -5.91
C ARG A 66 -3.51 -4.50 -6.02
N LYS A 67 -4.04 -5.27 -6.97
CA LYS A 67 -3.53 -6.62 -7.27
C LYS A 67 -2.08 -6.57 -7.71
N THR A 68 -1.23 -7.41 -7.10
CA THR A 68 0.18 -7.59 -7.46
C THR A 68 0.67 -8.97 -7.05
N ASP A 69 1.81 -9.40 -7.58
CA ASP A 69 2.51 -10.56 -7.04
C ASP A 69 3.09 -10.24 -5.67
N VAL A 70 3.02 -11.22 -4.78
CA VAL A 70 3.44 -11.08 -3.38
C VAL A 70 4.45 -12.16 -3.02
N VAL A 71 5.53 -11.76 -2.36
CA VAL A 71 6.50 -12.67 -1.74
C VAL A 71 6.42 -12.52 -0.23
N TYR A 72 6.26 -13.63 0.49
CA TYR A 72 6.27 -13.65 1.95
C TYR A 72 7.43 -14.47 2.48
N LEU A 73 8.42 -13.81 3.07
CA LEU A 73 9.53 -14.43 3.77
C LEU A 73 9.10 -14.74 5.21
N ALA A 74 8.62 -15.97 5.44
CA ALA A 74 8.11 -16.46 6.72
C ALA A 74 9.23 -17.10 7.53
N LEU A 75 10.19 -16.30 8.03
CA LEU A 75 11.47 -16.77 8.57
C LEU A 75 11.38 -17.30 10.01
N GLU A 76 10.35 -16.95 10.78
CA GLU A 76 10.10 -17.48 12.12
C GLU A 76 9.19 -18.73 12.11
N ASP A 77 8.51 -18.99 10.99
CA ASP A 77 7.56 -20.09 10.90
C ASP A 77 8.12 -21.25 10.07
N ARG A 78 7.63 -22.46 10.35
CA ARG A 78 7.88 -23.64 9.53
C ARG A 78 6.81 -23.75 8.44
N GLU A 79 7.16 -24.38 7.31
CA GLU A 79 6.27 -24.56 6.16
C GLU A 79 4.89 -25.12 6.55
N TRP A 80 4.86 -26.19 7.36
CA TRP A 80 3.60 -26.82 7.78
C TRP A 80 2.67 -25.86 8.53
N ARG A 81 3.23 -24.91 9.31
CA ARG A 81 2.40 -23.93 10.05
C ARG A 81 1.83 -22.86 9.12
N VAL A 82 2.59 -22.41 8.14
CA VAL A 82 2.11 -21.49 7.12
C VAL A 82 1.05 -22.17 6.26
N GLN A 83 1.28 -23.45 5.88
CA GLN A 83 0.30 -24.27 5.16
C GLN A 83 -1.03 -24.38 5.91
N GLN A 84 -0.98 -24.77 7.19
CA GLN A 84 -2.18 -24.86 8.02
C GLN A 84 -2.94 -23.53 8.07
N ARG A 85 -2.24 -22.41 8.30
CA ARG A 85 -2.86 -21.09 8.32
C ARG A 85 -3.48 -20.71 6.97
N MET A 86 -2.82 -21.07 5.86
CA MET A 86 -3.38 -20.85 4.53
C MET A 86 -4.69 -21.62 4.34
N GLN A 87 -4.73 -22.89 4.76
CA GLN A 87 -5.94 -23.72 4.68
C GLN A 87 -7.09 -23.18 5.54
N GLU A 88 -6.79 -22.53 6.66
CA GLU A 88 -7.80 -21.84 7.48
C GLU A 88 -8.29 -20.50 6.85
N LEU A 89 -7.48 -19.88 5.98
CA LEU A 89 -7.81 -18.60 5.35
C LEU A 89 -8.51 -18.75 4.00
N THR A 90 -8.24 -19.85 3.26
CA THR A 90 -8.75 -20.02 1.90
C THR A 90 -8.71 -21.45 1.41
N ASP A 91 -9.73 -21.82 0.60
CA ASP A 91 -9.80 -23.09 -0.15
C ASP A 91 -9.19 -22.97 -1.56
N SER A 92 -8.84 -21.74 -2.00
CA SER A 92 -8.33 -21.46 -3.34
C SER A 92 -7.12 -20.55 -3.28
N PRO A 93 -5.90 -21.06 -3.02
CA PRO A 93 -4.69 -20.26 -2.91
C PRO A 93 -4.30 -19.67 -4.28
N PRO A 94 -3.87 -18.40 -4.35
CA PRO A 94 -3.44 -17.76 -5.59
C PRO A 94 -2.01 -18.18 -5.97
N GLU A 95 -1.73 -18.35 -7.27
CA GLU A 95 -0.39 -18.71 -7.77
C GLU A 95 0.64 -17.58 -7.65
N ASN A 96 0.19 -16.33 -7.57
CA ASN A 96 1.04 -15.15 -7.45
C ASN A 96 1.36 -14.75 -6.00
N LEU A 97 1.11 -15.62 -5.04
CA LEU A 97 1.60 -15.52 -3.65
C LEU A 97 2.66 -16.60 -3.42
N ARG A 98 3.90 -16.19 -3.18
CA ARG A 98 5.07 -17.05 -3.03
C ARG A 98 5.63 -16.95 -1.62
N PHE A 99 6.20 -18.05 -1.13
CA PHE A 99 6.76 -18.15 0.21
C PHE A 99 8.25 -18.47 0.18
N GLY A 100 9.03 -17.78 1.05
CA GLY A 100 10.39 -18.12 1.38
C GLY A 100 10.52 -18.42 2.88
N PHE A 101 11.24 -19.49 3.24
CA PHE A 101 11.42 -19.92 4.64
C PHE A 101 12.87 -19.77 5.10
N SER A 102 13.73 -19.27 4.23
CA SER A 102 15.11 -18.90 4.52
C SER A 102 15.57 -17.82 3.55
N CYS A 103 16.48 -16.98 4.01
CA CYS A 103 17.15 -15.98 3.17
C CYS A 103 18.49 -15.60 3.78
N GLY A 104 19.28 -14.82 3.05
CA GLY A 104 20.51 -14.22 3.53
C GLY A 104 20.29 -13.09 4.54
N GLN A 105 21.38 -12.55 5.06
CA GLN A 105 21.36 -11.44 6.00
C GLN A 105 21.35 -10.08 5.29
N LEU A 106 20.85 -9.06 5.99
CA LEU A 106 20.91 -7.67 5.57
C LEU A 106 22.36 -7.21 5.36
N GLY A 107 22.57 -6.40 4.35
CA GLY A 107 23.84 -5.73 4.07
C GLY A 107 24.46 -6.08 2.73
N ALA A 108 24.01 -7.12 2.04
CA ALA A 108 24.35 -7.44 0.65
C ALA A 108 23.63 -8.71 0.15
N GLU A 109 23.47 -9.72 1.00
CA GLU A 109 22.99 -11.03 0.58
C GLU A 109 21.47 -11.03 0.35
N LEU A 110 20.71 -10.53 1.33
CA LEU A 110 19.25 -10.42 1.22
C LEU A 110 18.84 -9.48 0.08
N GLU A 111 19.49 -8.33 -0.03
CA GLU A 111 19.22 -7.36 -1.08
C GLU A 111 19.44 -7.96 -2.47
N GLY A 112 20.56 -8.70 -2.64
CA GLY A 112 20.84 -9.42 -3.89
C GLY A 112 19.82 -10.50 -4.22
N GLN A 113 19.33 -11.24 -3.22
CA GLN A 113 18.28 -12.25 -3.38
C GLN A 113 16.93 -11.61 -3.76
N ILE A 114 16.62 -10.46 -3.18
CA ILE A 114 15.41 -9.68 -3.56
C ILE A 114 15.51 -9.21 -5.00
N GLU A 115 16.66 -8.64 -5.43
CA GLU A 115 16.86 -8.22 -6.81
C GLU A 115 16.74 -9.38 -7.81
N GLU A 116 17.24 -10.58 -7.46
CA GLU A 116 17.11 -11.76 -8.28
C GLU A 116 15.65 -12.22 -8.37
N THR A 117 14.94 -12.21 -7.24
CA THR A 117 13.49 -12.51 -7.19
C THR A 117 12.69 -11.55 -8.06
N LEU A 118 13.01 -10.25 -8.05
CA LEU A 118 12.33 -9.26 -8.89
C LEU A 118 12.65 -9.41 -10.38
N ARG A 119 13.83 -9.95 -10.73
CA ARG A 119 14.15 -10.31 -12.13
C ARG A 119 13.37 -11.53 -12.60
N GLU A 120 13.20 -12.53 -11.72
CA GLU A 120 12.44 -13.75 -12.02
C GLU A 120 10.92 -13.49 -12.04
N PHE A 121 10.43 -12.65 -11.11
CA PHE A 121 9.01 -12.31 -10.96
C PHE A 121 8.80 -10.78 -11.04
N PRO A 122 8.86 -10.17 -12.22
CA PRO A 122 8.85 -8.70 -12.39
C PRO A 122 7.52 -8.04 -12.02
N SER A 123 6.45 -8.82 -11.85
CA SER A 123 5.14 -8.33 -11.38
C SER A 123 5.05 -8.22 -9.85
N THR A 124 6.14 -8.56 -9.12
CA THR A 124 6.16 -8.47 -7.66
C THR A 124 6.10 -7.01 -7.22
N GLY A 125 5.05 -6.65 -6.50
CA GLY A 125 4.88 -5.31 -5.94
C GLY A 125 4.92 -5.27 -4.43
N LEU A 126 4.99 -6.44 -3.77
CA LEU A 126 5.00 -6.52 -2.31
C LEU A 126 5.90 -7.67 -1.83
N ILE A 127 6.81 -7.36 -0.92
CA ILE A 127 7.65 -8.35 -0.22
C ILE A 127 7.45 -8.17 1.27
N PHE A 128 6.95 -9.19 1.96
CA PHE A 128 6.90 -9.25 3.42
C PHE A 128 8.13 -9.96 3.99
N ILE A 129 8.69 -9.41 5.07
CA ILE A 129 9.80 -9.99 5.83
C ILE A 129 9.34 -10.18 7.28
N ASP A 130 9.11 -11.42 7.69
CA ASP A 130 8.64 -11.77 9.04
C ASP A 130 9.67 -12.67 9.75
N THR A 131 10.63 -12.14 10.54
CA THR A 131 10.71 -10.78 11.04
C THR A 131 12.07 -10.13 10.75
N LEU A 132 12.19 -8.83 10.99
CA LEU A 132 13.45 -8.09 10.89
C LEU A 132 14.59 -8.75 11.68
N GLN A 133 14.30 -9.31 12.84
CA GLN A 133 15.30 -9.94 13.71
C GLN A 133 15.97 -11.15 13.04
N MET A 134 15.28 -11.87 12.17
CA MET A 134 15.79 -13.05 11.49
C MET A 134 16.81 -12.74 10.40
N VAL A 135 16.75 -11.53 9.84
CA VAL A 135 17.64 -11.09 8.76
C VAL A 135 18.78 -10.20 9.22
N ARG A 136 18.82 -9.84 10.52
CA ARG A 136 19.91 -9.05 11.11
C ARG A 136 21.14 -9.88 11.43
N ASP A 137 22.32 -9.30 11.18
CA ASP A 137 23.57 -9.84 11.68
C ASP A 137 23.71 -9.59 13.19
N ASN A 138 23.80 -10.67 13.95
CA ASN A 138 23.98 -10.62 15.41
C ASN A 138 25.37 -10.13 15.85
N ALA A 139 26.34 -10.04 14.94
CA ALA A 139 27.72 -9.60 15.27
C ALA A 139 27.78 -8.07 15.54
N SER A 140 26.83 -7.29 15.13
CA SER A 140 26.83 -5.83 15.22
C SER A 140 26.26 -5.26 16.54
N ALA A 141 25.94 -6.09 17.53
CA ALA A 141 25.23 -5.72 18.78
C ALA A 141 25.94 -4.71 19.70
N LYS A 142 27.12 -4.21 19.35
CA LYS A 142 27.91 -3.24 20.15
C LYS A 142 27.81 -1.79 19.65
N VAL A 143 27.13 -1.53 18.58
CA VAL A 143 26.94 -0.18 18.01
C VAL A 143 25.64 0.42 18.54
N ASN A 144 25.55 1.74 18.57
CA ASN A 144 24.32 2.47 18.92
C ASN A 144 23.11 1.89 18.12
N ALA A 145 22.13 1.34 18.83
CA ALA A 145 20.98 0.64 18.25
C ALA A 145 20.26 1.51 17.17
N TYR A 146 20.18 2.82 17.40
CA TYR A 146 19.61 3.76 16.43
C TYR A 146 20.36 3.76 15.08
N ALA A 147 21.69 3.88 15.14
CA ALA A 147 22.50 3.93 13.92
C ALA A 147 22.46 2.60 13.16
N GLN A 148 22.36 1.49 13.87
CA GLN A 148 22.24 0.17 13.28
C GLN A 148 20.86 -0.03 12.63
N ASP A 149 19.76 0.31 13.34
CA ASP A 149 18.40 0.26 12.81
C ASP A 149 18.27 1.08 11.52
N TYR A 150 18.82 2.30 11.53
CA TYR A 150 18.82 3.19 10.37
C TYR A 150 19.61 2.58 9.20
N LYS A 151 20.78 2.03 9.46
CA LYS A 151 21.63 1.41 8.42
C LYS A 151 20.96 0.18 7.80
N ASP A 152 20.43 -0.72 8.63
CA ASP A 152 19.78 -1.95 8.21
C ASP A 152 18.58 -1.68 7.29
N LEU A 153 17.77 -0.72 7.67
CA LEU A 153 16.54 -0.39 6.92
C LEU A 153 16.79 0.51 5.69
N SER A 154 17.87 1.29 5.68
CA SER A 154 18.18 2.16 4.53
C SER A 154 18.46 1.38 3.25
N GLY A 155 19.04 0.19 3.33
CA GLY A 155 19.25 -0.71 2.19
C GLY A 155 17.91 -1.17 1.60
N LEU A 156 17.02 -1.66 2.45
CA LEU A 156 15.67 -2.10 2.04
C LEU A 156 14.83 -0.93 1.51
N LYS A 157 14.93 0.26 2.16
CA LYS A 157 14.23 1.46 1.68
C LYS A 157 14.68 1.84 0.28
N LYS A 158 16.01 1.90 0.06
CA LYS A 158 16.55 2.23 -1.26
C LYS A 158 16.08 1.23 -2.32
N LEU A 159 16.10 -0.06 -2.02
CA LEU A 159 15.67 -1.12 -2.93
C LEU A 159 14.16 -1.00 -3.25
N ALA A 160 13.33 -0.73 -2.23
CA ALA A 160 11.90 -0.48 -2.43
C ALA A 160 11.65 0.72 -3.37
N ASP A 161 12.38 1.83 -3.18
CA ASP A 161 12.28 3.02 -4.00
C ASP A 161 12.77 2.81 -5.45
N ASP A 162 13.92 2.16 -5.61
CA ASP A 162 14.54 1.91 -6.92
C ASP A 162 13.63 1.03 -7.80
N HIS A 163 12.87 0.11 -7.21
CA HIS A 163 11.96 -0.81 -7.93
C HIS A 163 10.49 -0.39 -7.89
N GLY A 164 10.12 0.63 -7.10
CA GLY A 164 8.72 1.07 -6.93
C GLY A 164 7.80 -0.02 -6.39
N ILE A 165 8.29 -0.77 -5.39
CA ILE A 165 7.60 -1.84 -4.69
C ILE A 165 7.45 -1.52 -3.20
N CYS A 166 6.59 -2.25 -2.49
CA CYS A 166 6.54 -2.21 -1.04
C CYS A 166 7.40 -3.32 -0.44
N ILE A 167 8.33 -2.97 0.44
CA ILE A 167 8.98 -3.92 1.34
C ILE A 167 8.39 -3.71 2.72
N PHE A 168 7.68 -4.72 3.21
CA PHE A 168 6.93 -4.66 4.46
C PHE A 168 7.61 -5.54 5.52
N VAL A 169 8.14 -4.92 6.56
CA VAL A 169 8.94 -5.60 7.59
C VAL A 169 8.13 -5.74 8.87
N VAL A 170 8.06 -6.95 9.41
CA VAL A 170 7.46 -7.23 10.71
C VAL A 170 8.52 -7.08 11.80
N HIS A 171 8.16 -6.43 12.89
CA HIS A 171 9.07 -6.19 14.02
C HIS A 171 8.37 -6.40 15.36
N HIS A 172 9.14 -6.65 16.42
CA HIS A 172 8.63 -6.77 17.78
C HIS A 172 8.75 -5.45 18.52
N THR A 173 7.74 -5.12 19.35
CA THR A 173 7.81 -3.98 20.27
C THR A 173 8.64 -4.29 21.50
N ARG A 174 9.13 -3.24 22.20
CA ARG A 174 9.76 -3.37 23.50
C ARG A 174 8.76 -3.79 24.56
N LYS A 175 9.28 -4.38 25.67
CA LYS A 175 8.46 -4.72 26.85
C LYS A 175 7.98 -3.48 27.63
N GLU A 176 8.77 -2.41 27.60
CA GLU A 176 8.41 -1.14 28.26
C GLU A 176 7.54 -0.31 27.33
N ARG A 177 6.34 0.03 27.77
CA ARG A 177 5.33 0.77 26.99
C ARG A 177 5.47 2.27 27.26
N ASP A 178 5.54 3.07 26.21
CA ASP A 178 5.41 4.53 26.28
C ASP A 178 3.93 4.90 26.13
N ASN A 179 3.36 5.49 27.20
CA ASN A 179 1.97 5.94 27.17
C ASN A 179 1.81 7.33 26.54
N SER A 180 2.89 8.06 26.29
CA SER A 180 2.86 9.40 25.69
C SER A 180 2.81 9.34 24.17
N ASN A 181 3.52 8.38 23.56
CA ASN A 181 3.51 8.17 22.13
C ASN A 181 3.69 6.68 21.81
N ILE A 182 2.62 6.05 21.29
CA ILE A 182 2.61 4.61 20.96
C ILE A 182 3.72 4.23 19.98
N PHE A 183 4.14 5.14 19.09
CA PHE A 183 5.20 4.88 18.11
C PHE A 183 6.60 4.79 18.73
N ASN A 184 6.78 5.26 19.98
CA ASN A 184 8.02 5.04 20.73
C ASN A 184 8.19 3.57 21.17
N ASP A 185 7.11 2.78 21.16
CA ASP A 185 7.14 1.33 21.43
C ASP A 185 7.80 0.54 20.28
N MET A 186 7.90 1.11 19.07
CA MET A 186 8.67 0.55 17.97
C MET A 186 10.15 0.58 18.32
N THR A 187 10.60 -0.38 19.11
CA THR A 187 12.02 -0.61 19.44
C THR A 187 12.89 0.60 19.61
N GLY A 188 13.28 0.94 20.75
CA GLY A 188 14.51 1.57 21.15
C GLY A 188 15.04 2.75 20.38
N SER A 189 14.59 3.00 19.22
CA SER A 189 15.05 4.14 18.47
C SER A 189 13.96 4.70 17.56
N THR A 190 13.80 6.01 17.60
CA THR A 190 13.08 6.80 16.57
C THR A 190 13.67 6.56 15.15
N GLY A 191 14.76 5.78 15.04
CA GLY A 191 15.44 5.47 13.79
C GLY A 191 14.63 4.64 12.80
N ILE A 192 13.86 3.69 13.31
CA ILE A 192 13.05 2.79 12.46
C ILE A 192 11.96 3.58 11.73
N LEU A 193 11.19 4.39 12.46
CA LEU A 193 10.16 5.26 11.85
C LEU A 193 10.76 6.36 10.97
N GLY A 194 11.98 6.83 11.29
CA GLY A 194 12.65 7.85 10.49
C GLY A 194 12.97 7.39 9.07
N VAL A 195 13.19 6.11 8.85
CA VAL A 195 13.47 5.51 7.53
C VAL A 195 12.19 5.09 6.82
N ALA A 196 11.22 4.53 7.54
CA ALA A 196 10.00 3.99 6.97
C ALA A 196 9.08 5.06 6.33
N ASP A 197 8.41 4.70 5.25
CA ASP A 197 7.35 5.51 4.64
C ASP A 197 6.03 5.29 5.34
N THR A 198 5.78 4.06 5.81
CA THR A 198 4.59 3.70 6.58
C THR A 198 4.98 2.94 7.83
N GLY A 199 4.54 3.41 8.98
CA GLY A 199 4.67 2.75 10.28
C GLY A 199 3.31 2.30 10.80
N MET A 200 3.22 1.05 11.24
CA MET A 200 2.02 0.45 11.82
C MET A 200 2.34 -0.19 13.16
N ILE A 201 1.52 0.05 14.18
CA ILE A 201 1.62 -0.61 15.48
C ILE A 201 0.31 -1.30 15.80
N LEU A 202 0.37 -2.62 15.96
CA LEU A 202 -0.73 -3.42 16.49
C LEU A 202 -0.53 -3.63 17.99
N ARG A 203 -1.47 -3.13 18.81
CA ARG A 203 -1.44 -3.23 20.27
C ARG A 203 -2.73 -3.82 20.77
N LYS A 204 -2.67 -4.95 21.49
CA LYS A 204 -3.84 -5.48 22.19
C LYS A 204 -4.25 -4.58 23.34
N ASP A 205 -5.55 -4.37 23.51
CA ASP A 205 -6.12 -3.60 24.61
C ASP A 205 -5.99 -4.40 25.91
N ASP A 206 -6.17 -5.72 25.87
CA ASP A 206 -5.91 -6.68 26.95
C ASP A 206 -5.13 -7.90 26.41
N ARG A 207 -4.27 -8.47 27.25
CA ARG A 207 -3.39 -9.59 26.87
C ARG A 207 -4.16 -10.84 26.41
N PHE A 208 -5.27 -11.12 27.03
CA PHE A 208 -6.12 -12.30 26.75
C PHE A 208 -7.33 -11.96 25.89
N GLY A 209 -7.60 -10.68 25.66
CA GLY A 209 -8.71 -10.22 24.84
C GLY A 209 -8.49 -10.43 23.35
N ASP A 210 -9.55 -10.31 22.60
CA ASP A 210 -9.61 -10.36 21.13
C ASP A 210 -9.60 -8.97 20.48
N CYS A 211 -9.62 -7.91 21.27
CA CYS A 211 -9.58 -6.52 20.82
C CYS A 211 -8.15 -5.97 20.77
N ALA A 212 -7.88 -5.16 19.75
CA ALA A 212 -6.63 -4.47 19.54
C ALA A 212 -6.85 -3.09 18.92
N THR A 213 -5.81 -2.28 18.98
CA THR A 213 -5.74 -1.00 18.27
C THR A 213 -4.60 -1.08 17.26
N LEU A 214 -4.88 -0.78 15.98
CA LEU A 214 -3.89 -0.57 14.94
C LEU A 214 -3.72 0.92 14.73
N CYS A 215 -2.53 1.44 15.05
CA CYS A 215 -2.14 2.82 14.75
C CYS A 215 -1.28 2.82 13.49
N ILE A 216 -1.57 3.75 12.58
CA ILE A 216 -0.90 3.90 11.29
C ILE A 216 -0.40 5.34 11.18
N THR A 217 0.83 5.52 10.72
CA THR A 217 1.41 6.84 10.38
C THR A 217 2.33 6.68 9.18
N GLY A 218 2.53 7.74 8.39
CA GLY A 218 3.45 7.66 7.25
C GLY A 218 3.62 8.98 6.53
N ARG A 219 4.48 8.97 5.50
CA ARG A 219 4.73 10.14 4.65
C ARG A 219 3.61 10.35 3.63
N ASP A 220 3.04 9.23 3.14
CA ASP A 220 2.03 9.19 2.08
C ASP A 220 0.66 8.70 2.59
N VAL A 221 0.56 8.37 3.87
CA VAL A 221 -0.68 7.97 4.55
C VAL A 221 -0.95 8.88 5.74
N GLU A 222 -2.22 9.26 5.91
CA GLU A 222 -2.64 10.05 7.05
C GLU A 222 -2.58 9.21 8.34
N GLU A 223 -2.31 9.87 9.47
CA GLU A 223 -2.33 9.22 10.77
C GLU A 223 -3.72 8.71 11.11
N LYS A 224 -3.83 7.42 11.45
CA LYS A 224 -5.08 6.71 11.74
C LYS A 224 -4.96 5.82 12.94
N LYS A 225 -6.08 5.69 13.66
CA LYS A 225 -6.21 4.77 14.78
C LYS A 225 -7.47 3.92 14.56
N LEU A 226 -7.29 2.63 14.34
CA LEU A 226 -8.34 1.68 14.04
C LEU A 226 -8.54 0.74 15.22
N LYS A 227 -9.77 0.63 15.72
CA LYS A 227 -10.15 -0.42 16.66
C LYS A 227 -10.40 -1.69 15.89
N MET A 228 -9.81 -2.77 16.37
CA MET A 228 -9.82 -4.06 15.70
C MET A 228 -10.27 -5.15 16.65
N GLN A 229 -10.95 -6.15 16.11
CA GLN A 229 -11.32 -7.35 16.81
C GLN A 229 -10.87 -8.59 16.04
N MET A 230 -10.30 -9.57 16.73
CA MET A 230 -9.98 -10.86 16.15
C MET A 230 -11.27 -11.68 16.04
N ARG A 231 -11.66 -12.00 14.81
CA ARG A 231 -12.77 -12.91 14.53
C ARG A 231 -12.26 -14.15 13.83
N GLY A 232 -12.28 -15.28 14.53
CA GLY A 232 -11.58 -16.47 14.08
C GLY A 232 -10.08 -16.19 13.95
N VAL A 233 -9.57 -16.18 12.72
CA VAL A 233 -8.14 -15.96 12.40
C VAL A 233 -7.86 -14.59 11.75
N ARG A 234 -8.85 -13.70 11.67
CA ARG A 234 -8.76 -12.40 10.98
C ARG A 234 -8.95 -11.23 11.94
N TRP A 235 -8.15 -10.19 11.73
CA TRP A 235 -8.37 -8.91 12.36
C TRP A 235 -9.36 -8.08 11.53
N GLU A 236 -10.50 -7.73 12.12
CA GLU A 236 -11.53 -6.90 11.50
C GLU A 236 -11.61 -5.54 12.19
N ILE A 237 -11.92 -4.48 11.43
CA ILE A 237 -12.13 -3.16 11.99
C ILE A 237 -13.54 -3.11 12.60
N THR A 238 -13.62 -2.77 13.88
CA THR A 238 -14.89 -2.55 14.59
C THR A 238 -15.27 -1.08 14.65
N GLU A 239 -14.27 -0.19 14.70
CA GLU A 239 -14.46 1.25 14.77
C GLU A 239 -13.30 1.95 14.08
N ALA A 240 -13.59 2.84 13.13
CA ALA A 240 -12.62 3.77 12.56
C ALA A 240 -12.86 5.14 13.20
N LEU A 241 -11.84 5.70 13.86
CA LEU A 241 -11.97 6.92 14.65
C LEU A 241 -12.15 8.20 13.82
N SER A 242 -12.27 8.12 12.49
CA SER A 242 -12.73 9.23 11.66
C SER A 242 -13.25 8.75 10.30
N ALA A 243 -14.54 8.91 10.07
CA ALA A 243 -15.15 8.76 8.75
C ALA A 243 -14.78 9.94 7.80
N LYS A 244 -14.13 10.99 8.29
CA LYS A 244 -13.60 12.10 7.48
C LYS A 244 -12.28 11.73 6.80
N ASP A 245 -11.50 10.82 7.39
CA ASP A 245 -10.14 10.49 6.99
C ASP A 245 -10.07 9.58 5.75
N LEU A 246 -11.19 8.97 5.37
CA LEU A 246 -11.28 8.08 4.20
C LEU A 246 -11.81 8.78 2.94
N ARG A 247 -12.03 10.11 2.97
CA ARG A 247 -12.40 10.83 1.77
C ARG A 247 -11.17 11.10 0.93
N LYS A 248 -10.92 10.24 -0.03
CA LYS A 248 -10.08 10.57 -1.18
C LYS A 248 -10.53 11.90 -1.75
N GLU A 249 -9.62 12.86 -1.90
CA GLU A 249 -9.95 14.13 -2.58
C GLU A 249 -10.44 13.75 -3.99
N ARG A 250 -11.70 14.11 -4.29
CA ARG A 250 -12.32 13.77 -5.56
C ARG A 250 -11.50 14.38 -6.69
N ILE A 251 -11.10 13.57 -7.64
CA ILE A 251 -10.38 14.03 -8.82
C ILE A 251 -11.29 14.97 -9.61
N PRO A 252 -10.87 16.22 -9.92
CA PRO A 252 -11.69 17.17 -10.64
C PRO A 252 -12.06 16.65 -12.03
N ASP A 253 -13.32 16.88 -12.45
CA ASP A 253 -13.87 16.45 -13.75
C ASP A 253 -13.03 16.95 -14.94
N PHE A 254 -12.37 18.09 -14.79
CA PHE A 254 -11.44 18.64 -15.78
C PHE A 254 -10.34 17.64 -16.19
N VAL A 255 -9.78 16.87 -15.26
CA VAL A 255 -8.72 15.90 -15.56
C VAL A 255 -9.26 14.78 -16.46
N PHE A 256 -10.49 14.34 -16.20
CA PHE A 256 -11.17 13.36 -17.04
C PHE A 256 -11.56 13.93 -18.41
N GLN A 257 -11.97 15.22 -18.50
CA GLN A 257 -12.24 15.92 -19.76
C GLN A 257 -10.98 15.95 -20.64
N VAL A 258 -9.81 16.22 -20.04
CA VAL A 258 -8.52 16.19 -20.75
C VAL A 258 -8.18 14.79 -21.23
N ALA A 259 -8.43 13.75 -20.43
CA ALA A 259 -8.24 12.38 -20.84
C ALA A 259 -9.13 11.99 -22.03
N ASP A 260 -10.44 12.30 -21.99
CA ASP A 260 -11.36 12.09 -23.13
C ASP A 260 -10.86 12.79 -24.39
N PHE A 261 -10.46 14.05 -24.26
CA PHE A 261 -9.96 14.83 -25.39
C PHE A 261 -8.74 14.14 -26.02
N LEU A 262 -7.82 13.64 -25.21
CA LEU A 262 -6.61 12.98 -25.72
C LEU A 262 -6.86 11.58 -26.27
N LEU A 263 -7.82 10.85 -25.77
CA LEU A 263 -8.28 9.60 -26.39
C LEU A 263 -8.84 9.83 -27.81
N ALA A 264 -9.49 10.99 -28.03
CA ALA A 264 -10.02 11.36 -29.34
C ALA A 264 -8.98 11.99 -30.29
N HIS A 265 -8.09 12.85 -29.77
CA HIS A 265 -7.21 13.69 -30.60
C HIS A 265 -5.72 13.29 -30.52
N ARG A 266 -5.36 12.38 -29.61
CA ARG A 266 -4.04 11.78 -29.39
C ARG A 266 -2.96 12.72 -28.87
N ARG A 267 -2.99 14.00 -29.20
CA ARG A 267 -1.98 14.97 -28.76
C ARG A 267 -2.56 16.37 -28.60
N PHE A 268 -1.95 17.12 -27.70
CA PHE A 268 -2.20 18.56 -27.52
C PHE A 268 -0.87 19.29 -27.26
N ARG A 269 -0.73 20.48 -27.87
CA ARG A 269 0.37 21.41 -27.62
C ARG A 269 -0.17 22.84 -27.61
N GLY A 270 -0.09 23.49 -26.46
CA GLY A 270 -0.60 24.86 -26.32
C GLY A 270 -0.45 25.38 -24.90
N THR A 271 -1.01 26.55 -24.63
CA THR A 271 -1.14 27.03 -23.24
C THR A 271 -2.26 26.31 -22.52
N VAL A 272 -2.24 26.33 -21.19
CA VAL A 272 -3.34 25.74 -20.39
C VAL A 272 -4.67 26.43 -20.64
N SER A 273 -4.67 27.72 -20.95
CA SER A 273 -5.87 28.45 -21.39
C SER A 273 -6.44 27.90 -22.70
N GLN A 274 -5.59 27.55 -23.65
CA GLN A 274 -6.00 26.90 -24.91
C GLN A 274 -6.49 25.48 -24.67
N LEU A 275 -5.88 24.76 -23.73
CA LEU A 275 -6.37 23.41 -23.33
C LEU A 275 -7.76 23.49 -22.71
N LEU A 276 -7.99 24.45 -21.80
CA LEU A 276 -9.30 24.65 -21.19
C LEU A 276 -10.37 24.94 -22.26
N ALA A 277 -10.05 25.80 -23.24
CA ALA A 277 -10.95 26.06 -24.37
C ALA A 277 -11.20 24.82 -25.23
N ALA A 278 -10.15 24.01 -25.49
CA ALA A 278 -10.25 22.79 -26.28
C ALA A 278 -11.14 21.70 -25.63
N VAL A 279 -11.12 21.60 -24.31
CA VAL A 279 -11.97 20.66 -23.55
C VAL A 279 -13.33 21.26 -23.15
N GLY A 280 -13.62 22.51 -23.55
CA GLY A 280 -14.90 23.18 -23.26
C GLY A 280 -15.09 23.63 -21.80
N ASN A 281 -13.99 23.73 -21.02
CA ASN A 281 -14.05 24.15 -19.63
C ASN A 281 -13.78 25.65 -19.51
N THR A 282 -14.82 26.43 -19.25
CA THR A 282 -14.74 27.89 -19.14
C THR A 282 -14.69 28.42 -17.71
N GLU A 283 -14.89 27.57 -16.72
CA GLU A 283 -14.99 27.96 -15.32
C GLU A 283 -13.65 27.91 -14.58
N LEU A 284 -12.76 27.01 -14.99
CA LEU A 284 -11.52 26.74 -14.28
C LEU A 284 -10.42 27.75 -14.67
N LYS A 285 -9.73 28.30 -13.66
CA LYS A 285 -8.57 29.20 -13.91
C LYS A 285 -7.34 28.40 -14.39
N PRO A 286 -6.53 28.91 -15.36
CA PRO A 286 -5.39 28.19 -15.92
C PRO A 286 -4.37 27.68 -14.89
N ASN A 287 -4.08 28.47 -13.85
CA ASN A 287 -3.15 28.06 -12.78
C ASN A 287 -3.68 26.86 -11.97
N LEU A 288 -5.00 26.86 -11.72
CA LEU A 288 -5.63 25.74 -10.99
C LEU A 288 -5.72 24.50 -11.88
N ALA A 289 -6.00 24.67 -13.17
CA ALA A 289 -5.96 23.59 -14.15
C ALA A 289 -4.59 22.93 -14.24
N SER A 290 -3.51 23.74 -14.31
CA SER A 290 -2.13 23.21 -14.27
C SER A 290 -1.86 22.38 -13.01
N LYS A 291 -2.28 22.90 -11.85
CA LYS A 291 -2.14 22.21 -10.57
C LYS A 291 -2.88 20.87 -10.56
N HIS A 292 -4.13 20.84 -11.06
CA HIS A 292 -4.90 19.58 -11.13
C HIS A 292 -4.28 18.56 -12.09
N LEU A 293 -3.80 18.98 -13.27
CA LEU A 293 -3.12 18.08 -14.20
C LEU A 293 -1.86 17.47 -13.59
N THR A 294 -1.04 18.29 -12.92
CA THR A 294 0.20 17.81 -12.29
C THR A 294 -0.09 16.90 -11.10
N ARG A 295 -1.09 17.26 -10.27
CA ARG A 295 -1.43 16.52 -9.04
C ARG A 295 -2.04 15.15 -9.33
N HIS A 296 -2.94 15.08 -10.34
CA HIS A 296 -3.66 13.85 -10.69
C HIS A 296 -3.09 13.14 -11.93
N TYR A 297 -1.86 13.47 -12.30
CA TYR A 297 -1.18 12.85 -13.43
C TYR A 297 -1.11 11.33 -13.28
N SER A 298 -0.62 10.86 -12.13
CA SER A 298 -0.47 9.43 -11.84
C SER A 298 -1.80 8.69 -11.67
N ASP A 299 -2.85 9.41 -11.30
CA ASP A 299 -4.15 8.80 -11.01
C ASP A 299 -4.97 8.55 -12.29
N VAL A 300 -4.83 9.42 -13.31
CA VAL A 300 -5.66 9.37 -14.52
C VAL A 300 -4.84 9.30 -15.80
N LEU A 301 -3.89 10.22 -16.01
CA LEU A 301 -3.22 10.35 -17.31
C LEU A 301 -2.17 9.25 -17.54
N LEU A 302 -1.34 8.98 -16.55
CA LEU A 302 -0.29 7.96 -16.64
C LEU A 302 -0.85 6.53 -16.89
N PRO A 303 -1.92 6.07 -16.20
CA PRO A 303 -2.51 4.76 -16.48
C PRO A 303 -3.13 4.62 -17.87
N LEU A 304 -3.45 5.74 -18.53
CA LEU A 304 -3.95 5.76 -19.91
C LEU A 304 -2.83 5.88 -20.94
N GLY A 305 -1.56 5.90 -20.53
CA GLY A 305 -0.40 6.08 -21.43
C GLY A 305 -0.24 7.51 -21.93
N ILE A 306 -0.79 8.49 -21.23
CA ILE A 306 -0.70 9.90 -21.60
C ILE A 306 0.51 10.52 -20.90
N THR A 307 1.45 11.05 -21.69
CA THR A 307 2.57 11.88 -21.18
C THR A 307 2.15 13.33 -21.04
N CYS A 308 2.73 14.03 -20.05
CA CYS A 308 2.49 15.44 -19.80
C CYS A 308 3.82 16.15 -19.56
N GLU A 309 4.15 17.14 -20.37
CA GLU A 309 5.33 17.99 -20.21
C GLU A 309 4.95 19.47 -20.20
N TYR A 310 5.65 20.25 -19.38
CA TYR A 310 5.56 21.71 -19.41
C TYR A 310 6.85 22.29 -19.96
N ARG A 311 6.74 23.17 -20.97
CA ARG A 311 7.87 23.88 -21.56
C ARG A 311 7.67 25.39 -21.44
N LYS A 312 8.66 26.07 -20.86
CA LYS A 312 8.68 27.53 -20.78
C LYS A 312 9.28 28.09 -22.04
N THR A 313 8.58 29.02 -22.69
CA THR A 313 9.08 29.81 -23.82
C THR A 313 9.20 31.26 -23.40
N ALA A 314 9.80 32.11 -24.23
CA ALA A 314 9.88 33.55 -23.95
C ALA A 314 8.48 34.22 -23.84
N ALA A 315 7.47 33.66 -24.51
CA ALA A 315 6.14 34.24 -24.57
C ALA A 315 5.13 33.61 -23.59
N ALA A 316 5.25 32.28 -23.29
CA ALA A 316 4.29 31.58 -22.47
C ALA A 316 4.84 30.23 -21.97
N ARG A 317 4.14 29.63 -21.00
CA ARG A 317 4.32 28.24 -20.63
C ARG A 317 3.36 27.37 -21.42
N LEU A 318 3.90 26.40 -22.14
CA LEU A 318 3.15 25.44 -22.93
C LEU A 318 3.01 24.13 -22.17
N VAL A 319 1.88 23.47 -22.27
CA VAL A 319 1.66 22.06 -21.89
C VAL A 319 1.66 21.22 -23.17
N LEU A 320 2.41 20.12 -23.14
CA LEU A 320 2.47 19.10 -24.17
C LEU A 320 1.88 17.83 -23.58
N LEU A 321 0.83 17.33 -24.22
CA LEU A 321 0.16 16.10 -23.82
C LEU A 321 0.15 15.17 -25.01
N GLU A 322 0.53 13.91 -24.81
CA GLU A 322 0.60 12.92 -25.90
C GLU A 322 0.18 11.54 -25.39
N LEU A 323 -0.74 10.91 -26.14
CA LEU A 323 -1.17 9.54 -25.91
C LEU A 323 -0.28 8.60 -26.71
N HIS A 324 0.41 7.69 -26.05
CA HIS A 324 1.29 6.70 -26.67
C HIS A 324 0.55 5.40 -26.96
N ASP A 325 0.79 4.81 -28.15
CA ASP A 325 0.33 3.47 -28.49
C ASP A 325 1.19 2.44 -27.71
N GLY A 326 0.57 1.47 -27.09
CA GLY A 326 1.26 0.43 -26.32
C GLY A 326 1.02 0.48 -24.81
N ALA A 327 0.22 1.41 -24.33
CA ALA A 327 -0.34 1.35 -22.96
C ALA A 327 -1.49 0.33 -22.85
N ASP A 328 -1.56 -0.64 -23.77
CA ASP A 328 -2.41 -1.81 -23.61
C ASP A 328 -1.86 -2.62 -22.45
N GLY A 329 -2.41 -2.34 -21.26
CA GLY A 329 -2.08 -3.09 -20.08
C GLY A 329 -2.40 -4.56 -20.28
N HIS A 330 -1.80 -5.40 -19.46
CA HIS A 330 -1.95 -6.86 -19.48
C HIS A 330 -3.40 -7.39 -19.41
N ASP A 331 -4.42 -6.53 -19.34
CA ASP A 331 -5.84 -6.88 -19.22
C ASP A 331 -6.65 -6.76 -20.52
N GLY A 332 -6.04 -6.30 -21.62
CA GLY A 332 -6.70 -6.15 -22.92
C GLY A 332 -7.82 -5.10 -23.00
N SER A 333 -8.02 -4.27 -21.96
CA SER A 333 -9.06 -3.23 -21.93
C SER A 333 -8.67 -2.01 -22.77
N SER A 334 -9.65 -1.41 -23.47
CA SER A 334 -9.44 -0.18 -24.25
C SER A 334 -9.22 1.04 -23.33
N GLY A 335 -8.55 2.09 -23.83
CA GLY A 335 -8.34 3.34 -23.10
C GLY A 335 -9.65 3.96 -22.59
N SER A 336 -10.74 3.84 -23.36
CA SER A 336 -12.07 4.32 -22.97
C SER A 336 -12.67 3.51 -21.82
N GLU A 337 -12.52 2.20 -21.80
CA GLU A 337 -12.99 1.33 -20.71
C GLU A 337 -12.22 1.61 -19.42
N ARG A 338 -10.90 1.80 -19.51
CA ARG A 338 -10.08 2.19 -18.37
C ARG A 338 -10.49 3.55 -17.80
N LEU A 339 -10.72 4.53 -18.65
CA LEU A 339 -11.18 5.86 -18.21
C LEU A 339 -12.56 5.78 -17.55
N ALA A 340 -13.47 4.96 -18.07
CA ALA A 340 -14.79 4.73 -17.46
C ALA A 340 -14.65 4.04 -16.08
N SER A 341 -13.71 3.10 -15.92
CA SER A 341 -13.40 2.47 -14.64
C SER A 341 -12.86 3.47 -13.62
N LEU A 342 -11.91 4.32 -14.02
CA LEU A 342 -11.35 5.38 -13.17
C LEU A 342 -12.42 6.38 -12.72
N ARG A 343 -13.37 6.75 -13.59
CA ARG A 343 -14.52 7.60 -13.24
C ARG A 343 -15.41 6.94 -12.20
N LYS A 344 -15.77 5.67 -12.38
CA LYS A 344 -16.57 4.93 -11.40
C LYS A 344 -15.89 4.87 -10.04
N GLN A 345 -14.58 4.69 -10.00
CA GLN A 345 -13.80 4.72 -8.74
C GLN A 345 -13.81 6.11 -8.10
N ASN A 346 -13.77 7.18 -8.89
CA ASN A 346 -13.84 8.56 -8.41
C ASN A 346 -15.22 8.95 -7.89
N ASP A 347 -16.31 8.45 -8.52
CA ASP A 347 -17.69 8.72 -8.13
C ASP A 347 -18.18 7.84 -6.98
N GLY A 348 -17.52 6.70 -6.75
CA GLY A 348 -17.82 5.79 -5.66
C GLY A 348 -17.51 6.43 -4.32
N THR A 349 -18.54 6.95 -3.64
CA THR A 349 -18.46 7.21 -2.21
C THR A 349 -18.31 5.87 -1.51
N PHE A 350 -17.08 5.54 -1.09
CA PHE A 350 -16.84 4.37 -0.28
C PHE A 350 -17.60 4.52 1.05
N ARG A 351 -18.71 3.80 1.19
CA ARG A 351 -19.39 3.59 2.46
C ARG A 351 -18.78 2.33 3.07
N LEU A 352 -18.18 2.45 4.26
CA LEU A 352 -17.93 1.26 5.09
C LEU A 352 -19.22 0.44 5.14
N PRO A 353 -19.17 -0.89 4.95
CA PRO A 353 -20.34 -1.73 5.15
C PRO A 353 -20.87 -1.48 6.55
N GLN A 354 -22.09 -0.96 6.67
CA GLN A 354 -22.78 -0.95 7.94
C GLN A 354 -22.88 -2.42 8.33
N ALA A 355 -22.40 -2.77 9.52
CA ALA A 355 -22.57 -4.09 10.07
C ALA A 355 -24.08 -4.43 9.96
N SER A 356 -24.41 -5.36 9.08
CA SER A 356 -25.78 -5.84 8.92
C SER A 356 -26.18 -6.48 10.25
N SER A 357 -27.07 -5.81 10.98
CA SER A 357 -27.74 -6.34 12.16
C SER A 357 -28.80 -7.37 11.75
N GLN A 358 -28.41 -8.37 10.97
CA GLN A 358 -29.17 -9.59 10.78
C GLN A 358 -28.37 -10.75 11.35
N ALA A 359 -28.39 -10.82 12.68
CA ALA A 359 -28.22 -12.08 13.36
C ALA A 359 -29.44 -12.93 12.99
N SER A 360 -29.30 -13.82 12.00
CA SER A 360 -30.22 -14.92 11.84
C SER A 360 -30.06 -15.79 13.07
N SER A 361 -31.09 -15.81 13.91
CA SER A 361 -31.28 -16.77 14.95
C SER A 361 -31.44 -18.16 14.29
N ALA A 362 -30.34 -18.86 14.08
CA ALA A 362 -30.38 -20.30 13.86
C ALA A 362 -30.57 -20.95 15.22
N SER A 363 -31.80 -21.38 15.50
CA SER A 363 -32.14 -22.25 16.59
C SER A 363 -31.39 -23.57 16.39
N TRP A 364 -30.50 -23.88 17.32
CA TRP A 364 -29.96 -25.23 17.48
C TRP A 364 -31.02 -26.02 18.17
N GLU A 365 -31.73 -26.88 17.43
CA GLU A 365 -32.50 -27.99 18.01
C GLU A 365 -31.49 -29.00 18.57
N GLU A 366 -31.52 -29.18 19.88
CA GLU A 366 -30.86 -30.29 20.58
C GLU A 366 -31.53 -31.57 20.10
N ALA A 367 -30.81 -32.41 19.36
CA ALA A 367 -31.19 -33.78 19.13
C ALA A 367 -30.65 -34.58 20.33
N GLU A 368 -31.53 -34.92 21.22
CA GLU A 368 -31.34 -36.01 22.21
C GLU A 368 -31.35 -37.34 21.44
N ASP A 369 -30.23 -37.99 21.31
CA ASP A 369 -30.14 -39.39 20.94
C ASP A 369 -29.71 -40.21 22.17
N ASP A 370 -30.71 -40.80 22.82
CA ASP A 370 -30.56 -41.91 23.74
C ASP A 370 -30.11 -43.16 22.94
N GLU A 371 -28.88 -43.58 23.07
CA GLU A 371 -28.47 -44.95 22.76
C GLU A 371 -27.82 -45.57 23.99
N GLU A 372 -28.63 -46.47 24.63
CA GLU A 372 -28.22 -47.45 25.63
C GLU A 372 -27.14 -48.39 25.05
N LEU A 373 -26.00 -48.51 25.73
CA LEU A 373 -25.03 -49.59 25.51
C LEU A 373 -25.44 -50.84 26.32
N PRO A 374 -25.57 -52.02 25.69
CA PRO A 374 -25.73 -53.26 26.42
C PRO A 374 -24.40 -53.78 26.99
N LEU A 375 -24.52 -54.43 28.14
CA LEU A 375 -23.52 -55.08 28.98
C LEU A 375 -22.42 -55.88 28.28
#